data_f2672c2090581443f05d4676261c65fb
#
_entry.id   f2672c2090581443f05d4676261c65fb
#
_cell.length_a   1.000
_cell.length_b   1.000
_cell.length_c   1.000
_cell.angle_alpha   90.00
_cell.angle_beta   90.00
_cell.angle_gamma   90.00
#
_symmetry.space_group_name_H-M   'P 1'
#
loop_
_entity.id
_entity.type
_entity.pdbx_description
1 polymer ?
#
loop_
_entity_poly.entity_id
_entity_poly.type
_entity_poly.pdbx_seq_one_letter_code
_entity_poly.pdbx_strand_id
1 'polypeptide(L)'
;MKMMVDINSLRTCISDFHKFDSVLIANRGEIACRIIKTANKLGYRTIAIYTDADKKSPHVALADEAINIGLGPVNASYLDINKIIDVAKQTNAQAIHPGYGFLSENSNFAKAVELAGLTFIGPKSEAIALMLSLIHISEPTRHT
;
A
#
# COMPACT_ATOMS: atom_id res chain seq x y z
N MET A 1 -4.75 37.17 -13.92
CA MET A 1 -3.90 37.31 -12.75
C MET A 1 -4.25 36.38 -11.62
N LYS A 2 -5.48 36.45 -11.14
CA LYS A 2 -5.93 35.52 -10.10
C LYS A 2 -5.83 34.07 -10.52
N MET A 3 -6.10 33.79 -11.80
CA MET A 3 -6.03 32.41 -12.29
C MET A 3 -4.62 31.83 -12.21
N MET A 4 -3.61 32.66 -12.45
CA MET A 4 -2.21 32.21 -12.35
C MET A 4 -1.84 31.89 -10.91
N VAL A 5 -2.27 32.73 -9.97
CA VAL A 5 -2.04 32.48 -8.56
C VAL A 5 -2.76 31.21 -8.13
N ASP A 6 -4.01 31.03 -8.60
CA ASP A 6 -4.79 29.85 -8.28
C ASP A 6 -4.18 28.59 -8.88
N ILE A 7 -3.62 28.67 -10.08
CA ILE A 7 -2.95 27.56 -10.72
C ILE A 7 -1.72 27.15 -9.91
N ASN A 8 -0.94 28.11 -9.43
CA ASN A 8 0.23 27.81 -8.61
C ASN A 8 -0.17 27.20 -7.27
N SER A 9 -1.25 27.68 -6.67
CA SER A 9 -1.79 27.11 -5.44
C SER A 9 -2.26 25.69 -5.68
N LEU A 10 -2.93 25.44 -6.80
CA LEU A 10 -3.37 24.11 -7.19
C LEU A 10 -2.20 23.16 -7.39
N ARG A 11 -1.13 23.64 -8.04
CA ARG A 11 0.08 22.83 -8.23
C ARG A 11 0.71 22.46 -6.90
N THR A 12 0.75 23.40 -5.97
CA THR A 12 1.26 23.12 -4.63
C THR A 12 0.40 22.10 -3.92
N CYS A 13 -0.92 22.25 -3.99
CA CYS A 13 -1.84 21.28 -3.43
C CYS A 13 -1.70 19.92 -4.08
N ILE A 14 -1.57 19.89 -5.41
CA ILE A 14 -1.40 18.64 -6.15
C ILE A 14 -0.09 17.97 -5.77
N SER A 15 0.99 18.73 -5.61
CA SER A 15 2.27 18.17 -5.20
C SER A 15 2.22 17.61 -3.78
N ASP A 16 1.40 18.18 -2.91
CA ASP A 16 1.19 17.63 -1.58
C ASP A 16 0.41 16.34 -1.61
N PHE A 17 -0.58 16.23 -2.52
CA PHE A 17 -1.34 15.00 -2.72
C PHE A 17 -0.54 13.95 -3.48
N HIS A 18 0.29 14.37 -4.42
CA HIS A 18 1.09 13.48 -5.26
C HIS A 18 2.55 13.50 -4.81
N LYS A 19 2.79 13.06 -3.57
CA LYS A 19 4.14 13.00 -3.01
C LYS A 19 4.97 11.87 -3.58
N PHE A 20 4.38 11.02 -4.39
CA PHE A 20 5.06 9.82 -4.89
C PHE A 20 4.71 9.57 -6.35
N ASP A 21 5.64 8.93 -7.05
CA ASP A 21 5.49 8.54 -8.46
C ASP A 21 5.33 7.04 -8.63
N SER A 22 5.60 6.29 -7.58
CA SER A 22 5.59 4.84 -7.63
C SER A 22 4.92 4.26 -6.41
N VAL A 23 4.23 3.15 -6.60
CA VAL A 23 3.49 2.49 -5.53
C VAL A 23 3.71 0.99 -5.57
N LEU A 24 4.01 0.42 -4.41
CA LEU A 24 4.08 -1.02 -4.22
C LEU A 24 2.73 -1.48 -3.67
N ILE A 25 2.14 -2.47 -4.31
CA ILE A 25 0.86 -3.00 -3.89
C ILE A 25 1.12 -4.25 -3.04
N ALA A 26 0.92 -4.12 -1.74
CA ALA A 26 1.17 -5.20 -0.78
C ALA A 26 -0.08 -6.06 -0.60
N ASN A 27 -0.53 -6.65 -1.69
CA ASN A 27 -1.69 -7.52 -1.68
C ASN A 27 -1.65 -8.41 -2.91
N ARG A 28 -2.64 -9.27 -3.04
CA ARG A 28 -2.71 -10.26 -4.12
C ARG A 28 -4.13 -10.35 -4.67
N GLY A 29 -4.29 -11.11 -5.75
CA GLY A 29 -5.60 -11.43 -6.31
C GLY A 29 -6.29 -10.25 -6.96
N GLU A 30 -7.60 -10.27 -6.96
CA GLU A 30 -8.41 -9.27 -7.63
C GLU A 30 -8.22 -7.88 -7.03
N ILE A 31 -8.03 -7.80 -5.72
CA ILE A 31 -7.82 -6.53 -5.05
C ILE A 31 -6.56 -5.86 -5.59
N ALA A 32 -5.47 -6.62 -5.68
CA ALA A 32 -4.22 -6.12 -6.23
C ALA A 32 -4.40 -5.69 -7.69
N CYS A 33 -5.12 -6.48 -8.48
CA CYS A 33 -5.39 -6.13 -9.87
C CYS A 33 -6.13 -4.80 -10.01
N ARG A 34 -7.14 -4.58 -9.20
CA ARG A 34 -7.93 -3.34 -9.25
C ARG A 34 -7.09 -2.12 -8.89
N ILE A 35 -6.27 -2.25 -7.86
CA ILE A 35 -5.40 -1.15 -7.43
C ILE A 35 -4.37 -0.85 -8.51
N ILE A 36 -3.75 -1.89 -9.07
CA ILE A 36 -2.72 -1.73 -10.11
C ILE A 36 -3.32 -1.05 -11.35
N LYS A 37 -4.49 -1.48 -11.78
CA LYS A 37 -5.16 -0.86 -12.93
C LYS A 37 -5.42 0.62 -12.70
N THR A 38 -5.90 0.98 -11.54
CA THR A 38 -6.18 2.38 -11.20
C THR A 38 -4.89 3.19 -11.15
N ALA A 39 -3.86 2.64 -10.49
CA ALA A 39 -2.57 3.32 -10.38
C ALA A 39 -1.93 3.52 -11.75
N ASN A 40 -1.99 2.52 -12.61
CA ASN A 40 -1.48 2.62 -13.98
C ASN A 40 -2.21 3.71 -14.76
N LYS A 41 -3.53 3.78 -14.61
CA LYS A 41 -4.32 4.84 -15.26
C LYS A 41 -3.91 6.23 -14.82
N LEU A 42 -3.54 6.36 -13.55
CA LEU A 42 -3.13 7.64 -12.99
C LEU A 42 -1.67 7.98 -13.27
N GLY A 43 -0.95 7.10 -13.94
CA GLY A 43 0.43 7.36 -14.33
C GLY A 43 1.49 6.96 -13.31
N TYR A 44 1.12 6.23 -12.27
CA TYR A 44 2.09 5.75 -11.29
C TYR A 44 2.80 4.50 -11.80
N ARG A 45 4.09 4.38 -11.45
CA ARG A 45 4.83 3.15 -11.67
C ARG A 45 4.39 2.15 -10.58
N THR A 46 3.94 0.98 -11.00
CA THR A 46 3.39 -0.02 -10.09
C THR A 46 4.36 -1.17 -9.86
N ILE A 47 4.47 -1.59 -8.62
CA ILE A 47 5.30 -2.73 -8.22
C ILE A 47 4.39 -3.73 -7.51
N ALA A 48 4.36 -4.96 -8.04
CA ALA A 48 3.64 -6.06 -7.42
C ALA A 48 4.62 -6.94 -6.65
N ILE A 49 4.13 -7.59 -5.61
CA ILE A 49 4.86 -8.64 -4.93
C ILE A 49 4.09 -9.94 -5.08
N TYR A 50 4.81 -11.06 -5.10
CA TYR A 50 4.16 -12.35 -5.26
C TYR A 50 5.00 -13.47 -4.64
N THR A 51 4.33 -14.52 -4.19
CA THR A 51 4.98 -15.74 -3.79
C THR A 51 5.07 -16.67 -5.00
N ASP A 52 5.84 -17.75 -4.89
CA ASP A 52 5.93 -18.73 -5.96
C ASP A 52 4.56 -19.28 -6.35
N ALA A 53 3.65 -19.42 -5.38
CA ALA A 53 2.30 -19.87 -5.65
C ALA A 53 1.52 -18.93 -6.55
N ASP A 54 1.82 -17.64 -6.49
CA ASP A 54 1.12 -16.59 -7.23
C ASP A 54 1.87 -16.13 -8.48
N LYS A 55 2.90 -16.85 -8.89
CA LYS A 55 3.76 -16.45 -9.99
C LYS A 55 3.01 -16.14 -11.28
N LYS A 56 1.93 -16.86 -11.54
CA LYS A 56 1.12 -16.69 -12.75
C LYS A 56 -0.14 -15.87 -12.51
N SER A 57 -0.27 -15.26 -11.35
CA SER A 57 -1.46 -14.46 -11.03
C SER A 57 -1.54 -13.20 -11.89
N PRO A 58 -2.76 -12.75 -12.24
CA PRO A 58 -2.94 -11.59 -13.10
C PRO A 58 -2.29 -10.31 -12.58
N HIS A 59 -2.24 -10.11 -11.27
CA HIS A 59 -1.66 -8.88 -10.72
C HIS A 59 -0.17 -8.77 -11.05
N VAL A 60 0.52 -9.90 -11.18
CA VAL A 60 1.94 -9.93 -11.53
C VAL A 60 2.14 -9.39 -12.95
N ALA A 61 1.27 -9.79 -13.87
CA ALA A 61 1.36 -9.35 -15.26
C ALA A 61 0.95 -7.90 -15.47
N LEU A 62 0.06 -7.38 -14.63
CA LEU A 62 -0.47 -6.03 -14.77
C LEU A 62 0.49 -4.95 -14.27
N ALA A 63 1.35 -5.27 -13.32
CA ALA A 63 2.26 -4.29 -12.71
C ALA A 63 3.45 -4.01 -13.64
N ASP A 64 4.02 -2.82 -13.50
CA ASP A 64 5.22 -2.47 -14.24
C ASP A 64 6.41 -3.31 -13.82
N GLU A 65 6.50 -3.63 -12.53
CA GLU A 65 7.52 -4.52 -11.98
C GLU A 65 6.85 -5.50 -11.04
N ALA A 66 7.44 -6.68 -10.91
CA ALA A 66 6.95 -7.70 -9.98
C ALA A 66 8.13 -8.39 -9.31
N ILE A 67 8.08 -8.50 -8.00
CA ILE A 67 9.17 -9.05 -7.20
C ILE A 67 8.67 -10.29 -6.44
N ASN A 68 9.41 -11.37 -6.57
CA ASN A 68 9.14 -12.61 -5.86
C ASN A 68 9.58 -12.46 -4.40
N ILE A 69 8.67 -12.71 -3.47
CA ILE A 69 8.95 -12.59 -2.04
C ILE A 69 9.16 -13.95 -1.36
N GLY A 70 9.23 -15.01 -2.14
CA GLY A 70 9.69 -16.30 -1.64
C GLY A 70 8.71 -17.44 -1.77
N LEU A 71 9.09 -18.57 -1.16
CA LEU A 71 8.37 -19.83 -1.26
C LEU A 71 7.37 -20.06 -0.12
N GLY A 72 7.36 -19.21 0.87
CA GLY A 72 6.56 -19.43 2.07
C GLY A 72 5.06 -19.43 1.82
N PRO A 73 4.28 -19.81 2.82
CA PRO A 73 2.83 -19.73 2.73
C PRO A 73 2.40 -18.30 2.41
N VAL A 74 1.33 -18.18 1.64
CA VAL A 74 0.81 -16.87 1.22
C VAL A 74 0.62 -15.93 2.43
N ASN A 75 0.01 -16.45 3.49
CA ASN A 75 -0.27 -15.62 4.67
C ASN A 75 1.00 -15.10 5.33
N ALA A 76 2.03 -15.94 5.45
CA ALA A 76 3.27 -15.52 6.07
C ALA A 76 4.03 -14.53 5.20
N SER A 77 4.06 -14.75 3.89
CA SER A 77 4.84 -13.95 2.96
C SER A 77 4.26 -12.53 2.82
N TYR A 78 2.95 -12.42 2.64
CA TYR A 78 2.30 -11.11 2.50
C TYR A 78 2.12 -10.39 3.82
N LEU A 79 2.46 -11.03 4.94
CA LEU A 79 2.44 -10.43 6.26
C LEU A 79 3.84 -10.09 6.78
N ASP A 80 4.87 -10.34 5.99
CA ASP A 80 6.25 -10.05 6.37
C ASP A 80 6.58 -8.59 6.13
N ILE A 81 6.44 -7.79 7.16
CA ILE A 81 6.62 -6.33 7.11
C ILE A 81 8.01 -5.97 6.61
N ASN A 82 9.05 -6.59 7.17
CA ASN A 82 10.42 -6.25 6.82
C ASN A 82 10.72 -6.55 5.35
N LYS A 83 10.23 -7.68 4.87
CA LYS A 83 10.45 -8.09 3.50
C LYS A 83 9.78 -7.13 2.51
N ILE A 84 8.56 -6.73 2.82
CA ILE A 84 7.82 -5.78 1.97
C ILE A 84 8.53 -4.44 1.91
N ILE A 85 9.01 -3.95 3.04
CA ILE A 85 9.74 -2.69 3.09
C ILE A 85 11.07 -2.79 2.33
N ASP A 86 11.77 -3.93 2.46
CA ASP A 86 13.00 -4.16 1.71
C ASP A 86 12.77 -4.12 0.21
N VAL A 87 11.70 -4.76 -0.26
CA VAL A 87 11.34 -4.75 -1.67
C VAL A 87 11.01 -3.33 -2.12
N ALA A 88 10.30 -2.57 -1.32
CA ALA A 88 10.00 -1.18 -1.64
C ALA A 88 11.27 -0.36 -1.82
N LYS A 89 12.24 -0.56 -0.94
CA LYS A 89 13.52 0.13 -1.04
C LYS A 89 14.32 -0.32 -2.27
N GLN A 90 14.34 -1.61 -2.55
CA GLN A 90 15.06 -2.15 -3.71
C GLN A 90 14.49 -1.64 -5.03
N THR A 91 13.20 -1.48 -5.11
CA THR A 91 12.51 -1.03 -6.33
C THR A 91 12.35 0.48 -6.40
N ASN A 92 12.83 1.19 -5.39
CA ASN A 92 12.64 2.63 -5.26
C ASN A 92 11.17 3.03 -5.25
N ALA A 93 10.30 2.18 -4.71
CA ALA A 93 8.91 2.52 -4.51
C ALA A 93 8.81 3.60 -3.44
N GLN A 94 7.98 4.58 -3.70
CA GLN A 94 7.83 5.72 -2.78
C GLN A 94 6.62 5.57 -1.87
N ALA A 95 5.68 4.72 -2.26
CA ALA A 95 4.45 4.51 -1.50
C ALA A 95 4.12 3.03 -1.46
N ILE A 96 3.38 2.63 -0.43
CA ILE A 96 2.87 1.27 -0.29
C ILE A 96 1.36 1.32 -0.10
N HIS A 97 0.64 0.57 -0.92
CA HIS A 97 -0.80 0.41 -0.80
C HIS A 97 -1.09 -1.00 -0.30
N PRO A 98 -1.63 -1.16 0.90
CA PRO A 98 -1.83 -2.48 1.49
C PRO A 98 -3.07 -3.22 0.97
N GLY A 99 -3.96 -2.55 0.25
CA GLY A 99 -5.21 -3.13 -0.19
C GLY A 99 -6.14 -3.41 0.97
N TYR A 100 -6.83 -4.54 0.91
CA TYR A 100 -7.71 -5.00 1.98
C TYR A 100 -7.17 -6.28 2.60
N GLY A 101 -7.40 -6.46 3.90
CA GLY A 101 -6.88 -7.62 4.60
C GLY A 101 -5.36 -7.54 4.77
N PHE A 102 -4.74 -8.68 5.05
CA PHE A 102 -3.29 -8.75 5.29
C PHE A 102 -2.82 -7.65 6.23
N LEU A 103 -1.99 -6.73 5.74
CA LEU A 103 -1.41 -5.68 6.58
C LEU A 103 -2.18 -4.34 6.55
N SER A 104 -3.33 -4.30 5.87
CA SER A 104 -4.07 -3.05 5.71
C SER A 104 -4.53 -2.43 7.03
N GLU A 105 -4.80 -3.24 8.03
CA GLU A 105 -5.25 -2.79 9.36
C GLU A 105 -4.17 -2.97 10.43
N ASN A 106 -2.92 -3.16 10.01
CA ASN A 106 -1.82 -3.37 10.94
C ASN A 106 -1.11 -2.05 11.19
N SER A 107 -1.28 -1.50 12.41
CA SER A 107 -0.66 -0.22 12.77
C SER A 107 0.87 -0.30 12.79
N ASN A 108 1.42 -1.46 13.14
CA ASN A 108 2.87 -1.67 13.12
C ASN A 108 3.44 -1.57 11.71
N PHE A 109 2.72 -2.09 10.73
CA PHE A 109 3.11 -1.98 9.34
C PHE A 109 3.07 -0.54 8.86
N ALA A 110 1.98 0.17 9.12
CA ALA A 110 1.85 1.57 8.76
C ALA A 110 2.97 2.40 9.38
N LYS A 111 3.27 2.15 10.66
CA LYS A 111 4.35 2.84 11.36
C LYS A 111 5.71 2.52 10.74
N ALA A 112 5.96 1.26 10.41
CA ALA A 112 7.21 0.84 9.79
C ALA A 112 7.40 1.51 8.43
N VAL A 113 6.34 1.61 7.64
CA VAL A 113 6.36 2.30 6.35
C VAL A 113 6.70 3.78 6.55
N GLU A 114 6.06 4.43 7.49
CA GLU A 114 6.31 5.83 7.81
C GLU A 114 7.75 6.05 8.26
N LEU A 115 8.25 5.19 9.14
CA LEU A 115 9.62 5.28 9.64
C LEU A 115 10.67 5.02 8.55
N ALA A 116 10.32 4.26 7.54
CA ALA A 116 11.20 3.98 6.41
C ALA A 116 11.25 5.15 5.40
N GLY A 117 10.48 6.21 5.65
CA GLY A 117 10.42 7.35 4.76
C GLY A 117 9.50 7.15 3.57
N LEU A 118 8.64 6.14 3.62
CA LEU A 118 7.69 5.81 2.56
C LEU A 118 6.30 6.34 2.90
N THR A 119 5.48 6.53 1.88
CA THR A 119 4.10 6.96 2.08
C THR A 119 3.20 5.74 2.20
N PHE A 120 2.50 5.64 3.31
CA PHE A 120 1.50 4.59 3.51
C PHE A 120 0.16 5.10 2.96
N ILE A 121 -0.38 4.40 1.97
CA ILE A 121 -1.67 4.79 1.39
C ILE A 121 -2.78 4.18 2.23
N GLY A 122 -3.32 4.99 3.13
CA GLY A 122 -4.34 4.57 4.08
C GLY A 122 -4.29 5.44 5.31
N PRO A 123 -5.04 5.10 6.35
CA PRO A 123 -5.02 5.85 7.60
C PRO A 123 -3.64 5.80 8.25
N LYS A 124 -3.29 6.83 8.97
CA LYS A 124 -2.04 6.85 9.73
C LYS A 124 -2.04 5.75 10.78
N SER A 125 -0.86 5.30 11.18
CA SER A 125 -0.72 4.22 12.17
C SER A 125 -1.50 4.48 13.44
N GLU A 126 -1.52 5.72 13.90
CA GLU A 126 -2.26 6.13 15.09
C GLU A 126 -3.76 5.97 14.89
N ALA A 127 -4.26 6.35 13.71
CA ALA A 127 -5.67 6.22 13.38
C ALA A 127 -6.08 4.75 13.30
N ILE A 128 -5.24 3.89 12.74
CA ILE A 128 -5.51 2.45 12.67
C ILE A 128 -5.60 1.87 14.08
N ALA A 129 -4.67 2.20 14.93
CA ALA A 129 -4.65 1.73 16.31
C ALA A 129 -5.91 2.16 17.06
N LEU A 130 -6.33 3.41 16.86
CA LEU A 130 -7.55 3.93 17.48
C LEU A 130 -8.78 3.21 16.96
N MET A 131 -8.88 2.99 15.66
CA MET A 131 -10.01 2.28 15.05
C MET A 131 -10.13 0.87 15.60
N LEU A 132 -9.02 0.15 15.69
CA LEU A 132 -9.00 -1.21 16.25
C LEU A 132 -9.41 -1.20 17.71
N SER A 133 -8.97 -0.22 18.47
CA SER A 133 -9.35 -0.07 19.87
C SER A 133 -10.86 0.15 20.01
N LEU A 134 -11.45 0.99 19.17
CA LEU A 134 -12.89 1.24 19.20
C LEU A 134 -13.70 0.01 18.81
N ILE A 135 -13.25 -0.71 17.79
CA ILE A 135 -13.88 -1.97 17.39
C ILE A 135 -13.82 -2.98 18.53
N HIS A 136 -12.67 -3.07 19.17
CA HIS A 136 -12.48 -3.99 20.28
C HIS A 136 -13.40 -3.67 21.47
N ILE A 137 -13.61 -2.40 21.75
CA ILE A 137 -14.53 -1.97 22.81
C ILE A 137 -15.96 -2.35 22.53
N SER A 138 -16.39 -2.25 21.26
CA SER A 138 -17.75 -2.60 20.89
C SER A 138 -17.97 -4.10 20.66
N GLU A 139 -16.91 -4.88 20.46
CA GLU A 139 -16.97 -6.31 20.22
C GLU A 139 -17.47 -7.16 21.39
N PRO A 140 -17.16 -6.86 22.65
CA PRO A 140 -17.53 -7.76 23.75
C PRO A 140 -19.00 -8.11 23.83
N THR A 141 -19.88 -7.25 23.37
CA THR A 141 -21.31 -7.49 23.40
C THR A 141 -21.77 -8.46 22.32
N ARG A 142 -20.96 -8.74 21.34
CA ARG A 142 -21.29 -9.58 20.21
C ARG A 142 -21.08 -11.07 20.45
N HIS A 143 -20.32 -11.39 21.45
CA HIS A 143 -19.96 -12.78 21.76
C HIS A 143 -21.04 -13.53 22.50
N THR A 144 -21.96 -12.82 23.02
CA THR A 144 -23.09 -13.45 23.69
C THR A 144 -24.12 -13.89 22.69
#